data_1d48a9b58217f7673b1ff7b3bfdadd5a
#
_entry.id   1d48a9b58217f7673b1ff7b3bfdadd5a
#
_cell.length_a   1.000
_cell.length_b   1.000
_cell.length_c   1.000
_cell.angle_alpha   90.00
_cell.angle_beta   90.00
_cell.angle_gamma   90.00
#
_symmetry.space_group_name_H-M   'P 1'
#
loop_
_entity.id
_entity.type
_entity.pdbx_description
1 polymer ?
#
loop_
_entity_poly.entity_id
_entity_poly.type
_entity_poly.pdbx_seq_one_letter_code
_entity_poly.pdbx_strand_id
1 'polypeptide(L)'
;MNNYWYPVLMNELKELTPHMQLVYGGNRIATVTPKLANDFKSGDRLIIVQTTGDLLHIPAEAWNVANKAVSDAYDAFEKMGSITNQQISNFYDIFAQHLEEEHSFEPIILTNEKDVLRARESGKPTERLILSQKMRTEMINGLRMWRDSKAVRGQVIETIEHPGWKVEQIHSGLGPVGFVFEGRPNVFADATGVLKTGNTVVF
;
A
#
# COMPACT_ATOMS: atom_id res chain seq x y z
N MET A 1 -24.80 -33.30 18.80
CA MET A 1 -24.36 -31.89 18.85
C MET A 1 -25.27 -31.08 17.95
N ASN A 2 -26.10 -30.20 18.50
CA ASN A 2 -26.99 -29.35 17.69
C ASN A 2 -26.12 -28.27 17.04
N ASN A 3 -25.99 -28.30 15.69
CA ASN A 3 -25.36 -27.24 14.93
C ASN A 3 -26.34 -26.05 14.89
N TYR A 4 -26.06 -25.02 15.68
CA TYR A 4 -26.81 -23.75 15.68
C TYR A 4 -26.39 -22.82 14.54
N TRP A 5 -26.31 -23.35 13.30
CA TRP A 5 -26.09 -22.54 12.12
C TRP A 5 -27.42 -22.03 11.58
N TYR A 6 -27.59 -20.72 11.58
CA TYR A 6 -28.73 -20.07 10.95
C TYR A 6 -28.35 -19.62 9.55
N PRO A 7 -29.16 -19.86 8.50
CA PRO A 7 -28.89 -19.29 7.19
C PRO A 7 -28.89 -17.76 7.27
N VAL A 8 -27.83 -17.11 6.78
CA VAL A 8 -27.70 -15.66 6.79
C VAL A 8 -27.94 -15.16 5.37
N LEU A 9 -28.91 -14.26 5.20
CA LEU A 9 -29.04 -13.45 3.99
C LEU A 9 -28.04 -12.31 4.10
N MET A 10 -26.99 -12.34 3.27
CA MET A 10 -26.03 -11.23 3.18
C MET A 10 -26.64 -10.11 2.34
N ASN A 11 -27.02 -9.02 2.99
CA ASN A 11 -27.44 -7.80 2.33
C ASN A 11 -26.37 -6.72 2.54
N GLU A 12 -26.16 -5.90 1.52
CA GLU A 12 -25.31 -4.73 1.66
C GLU A 12 -25.98 -3.69 2.57
N LEU A 13 -25.16 -3.01 3.39
CA LEU A 13 -25.60 -1.90 4.20
C LEU A 13 -25.85 -0.67 3.27
N LYS A 14 -27.11 -0.24 3.18
CA LYS A 14 -27.50 0.85 2.29
C LYS A 14 -27.65 2.21 2.99
N GLU A 15 -28.00 2.18 4.27
CA GLU A 15 -28.23 3.37 5.08
C GLU A 15 -27.89 3.11 6.55
N LEU A 16 -27.61 4.16 7.29
CA LEU A 16 -27.50 4.16 8.74
C LEU A 16 -28.54 5.10 9.33
N THR A 17 -29.12 4.70 10.46
CA THR A 17 -30.02 5.58 11.22
C THR A 17 -29.33 6.03 12.52
N PRO A 18 -29.63 7.26 13.02
CA PRO A 18 -29.16 7.71 14.32
C PRO A 18 -29.50 6.72 15.41
N HIS A 19 -28.54 6.43 16.27
CA HIS A 19 -28.66 5.48 17.39
C HIS A 19 -28.82 4.01 16.98
N MET A 20 -28.66 3.66 15.71
CA MET A 20 -28.61 2.27 15.24
C MET A 20 -27.51 1.52 16.01
N GLN A 21 -27.85 0.33 16.48
CA GLN A 21 -26.94 -0.54 17.24
C GLN A 21 -26.32 -1.59 16.32
N LEU A 22 -24.99 -1.69 16.34
CA LEU A 22 -24.22 -2.64 15.56
C LEU A 22 -23.46 -3.57 16.49
N VAL A 23 -23.73 -4.86 16.40
CA VAL A 23 -23.06 -5.89 17.19
C VAL A 23 -21.65 -6.15 16.65
N TYR A 24 -20.65 -6.20 17.52
CA TYR A 24 -19.27 -6.54 17.17
C TYR A 24 -18.60 -7.35 18.28
N GLY A 25 -17.48 -8.01 17.97
CA GLY A 25 -16.70 -8.78 18.96
C GLY A 25 -17.51 -9.83 19.74
N GLY A 26 -18.62 -10.30 19.15
CA GLY A 26 -19.51 -11.34 19.72
C GLY A 26 -20.64 -10.79 20.59
N ASN A 27 -20.38 -9.92 21.56
CA ASN A 27 -21.38 -9.43 22.54
C ASN A 27 -21.27 -7.94 22.87
N ARG A 28 -20.53 -7.17 22.07
CA ARG A 28 -20.39 -5.72 22.24
C ARG A 28 -21.29 -5.00 21.25
N ILE A 29 -21.62 -3.75 21.58
CA ILE A 29 -22.48 -2.90 20.75
C ILE A 29 -21.79 -1.57 20.50
N ALA A 30 -21.68 -1.20 19.24
CA ALA A 30 -21.32 0.14 18.79
C ALA A 30 -22.59 0.89 18.38
N THR A 31 -22.69 2.17 18.72
CA THR A 31 -23.86 2.98 18.43
C THR A 31 -23.55 4.03 17.39
N VAL A 32 -24.36 4.08 16.32
CA VAL A 32 -24.23 5.04 15.23
C VAL A 32 -24.58 6.45 15.72
N THR A 33 -23.66 7.38 15.51
CA THR A 33 -23.91 8.80 15.84
C THR A 33 -24.83 9.45 14.79
N PRO A 34 -25.59 10.51 15.13
CA PRO A 34 -26.37 11.25 14.16
C PRO A 34 -25.55 11.80 12.98
N LYS A 35 -24.31 12.25 13.26
CA LYS A 35 -23.38 12.71 12.23
C LYS A 35 -23.03 11.61 11.25
N LEU A 36 -22.62 10.44 11.74
CA LEU A 36 -22.27 9.30 10.90
C LEU A 36 -23.47 8.83 10.06
N ALA A 37 -24.66 8.77 10.64
CA ALA A 37 -25.87 8.40 9.91
C ALA A 37 -26.19 9.38 8.75
N ASN A 38 -25.92 10.67 8.94
CA ASN A 38 -26.13 11.69 7.91
C ASN A 38 -25.04 11.64 6.81
N ASP A 39 -23.81 11.33 7.18
CA ASP A 39 -22.66 11.34 6.26
C ASP A 39 -22.58 10.05 5.41
N PHE A 40 -23.11 8.93 5.90
CA PHE A 40 -23.08 7.62 5.23
C PHE A 40 -24.00 7.57 4.01
N LYS A 41 -23.50 7.04 2.92
CA LYS A 41 -24.23 6.86 1.66
C LYS A 41 -24.19 5.39 1.22
N SER A 42 -25.19 4.98 0.46
CA SER A 42 -25.21 3.65 -0.14
C SER A 42 -23.94 3.41 -0.98
N GLY A 43 -23.25 2.31 -0.73
CA GLY A 43 -21.95 1.95 -1.33
C GLY A 43 -20.75 2.29 -0.45
N ASP A 44 -20.90 3.13 0.58
CA ASP A 44 -19.84 3.38 1.56
C ASP A 44 -19.56 2.12 2.38
N ARG A 45 -18.39 2.08 3.01
CA ARG A 45 -17.99 1.00 3.91
C ARG A 45 -17.96 1.49 5.36
N LEU A 46 -18.38 0.62 6.25
CA LEU A 46 -18.32 0.84 7.70
C LEU A 46 -17.48 -0.26 8.33
N ILE A 47 -16.42 0.13 9.02
CA ILE A 47 -15.56 -0.81 9.76
C ILE A 47 -15.71 -0.52 11.25
N ILE A 48 -15.87 -1.59 12.03
CA ILE A 48 -15.87 -1.49 13.50
C ILE A 48 -14.50 -1.93 14.01
N VAL A 49 -13.80 -1.03 14.70
CA VAL A 49 -12.52 -1.36 15.34
C VAL A 49 -12.79 -2.32 16.49
N GLN A 50 -12.33 -3.56 16.38
CA GLN A 50 -12.70 -4.63 17.31
C GLN A 50 -12.22 -4.39 18.77
N THR A 51 -11.17 -3.60 18.96
CA THR A 51 -10.62 -3.30 20.28
C THR A 51 -11.36 -2.17 21.00
N THR A 52 -11.77 -1.11 20.27
CA THR A 52 -12.35 0.11 20.84
C THR A 52 -13.85 0.25 20.60
N GLY A 53 -14.37 -0.35 19.52
CA GLY A 53 -15.75 -0.17 19.07
C GLY A 53 -15.96 1.07 18.19
N ASP A 54 -14.88 1.77 17.83
CA ASP A 54 -14.96 2.95 16.97
C ASP A 54 -15.50 2.57 15.59
N LEU A 55 -16.37 3.43 15.05
CA LEU A 55 -16.96 3.29 13.73
C LEU A 55 -16.16 4.11 12.72
N LEU A 56 -15.47 3.43 11.82
CA LEU A 56 -14.73 4.06 10.73
C LEU A 56 -15.58 4.07 9.46
N HIS A 57 -15.93 5.27 9.00
CA HIS A 57 -16.63 5.49 7.74
C HIS A 57 -15.63 5.66 6.60
N ILE A 58 -15.77 4.84 5.57
CA ILE A 58 -14.95 4.92 4.35
C ILE A 58 -15.89 5.21 3.18
N PRO A 59 -15.84 6.43 2.60
CA PRO A 59 -16.60 6.75 1.41
C PRO A 59 -16.33 5.79 0.26
N ALA A 60 -17.37 5.48 -0.54
CA ALA A 60 -17.26 4.55 -1.66
C ALA A 60 -16.14 4.93 -2.66
N GLU A 61 -15.97 6.23 -2.90
CA GLU A 61 -14.90 6.73 -3.78
C GLU A 61 -13.51 6.38 -3.24
N ALA A 62 -13.24 6.62 -1.95
CA ALA A 62 -11.97 6.28 -1.33
C ALA A 62 -11.73 4.77 -1.32
N TRP A 63 -12.77 3.98 -1.02
CA TRP A 63 -12.72 2.53 -1.10
C TRP A 63 -12.35 2.04 -2.50
N ASN A 64 -13.00 2.56 -3.53
CA ASN A 64 -12.78 2.15 -4.91
C ASN A 64 -11.36 2.47 -5.39
N VAL A 65 -10.82 3.64 -5.04
CA VAL A 65 -9.43 4.00 -5.34
C VAL A 65 -8.45 3.05 -4.68
N ALA A 66 -8.60 2.80 -3.38
CA ALA A 66 -7.74 1.89 -2.65
C ALA A 66 -7.84 0.44 -3.16
N ASN A 67 -9.08 -0.03 -3.39
CA ASN A 67 -9.32 -1.39 -3.88
C ASN A 67 -8.75 -1.60 -5.29
N LYS A 68 -8.87 -0.58 -6.17
CA LYS A 68 -8.25 -0.63 -7.49
C LYS A 68 -6.72 -0.70 -7.39
N ALA A 69 -6.09 0.12 -6.57
CA ALA A 69 -4.64 0.10 -6.38
C ALA A 69 -4.15 -1.26 -5.87
N VAL A 70 -4.87 -1.87 -4.92
CA VAL A 70 -4.56 -3.21 -4.41
C VAL A 70 -4.75 -4.27 -5.51
N SER A 71 -5.84 -4.20 -6.28
CA SER A 71 -6.06 -5.13 -7.40
C SER A 71 -4.96 -5.03 -8.45
N ASP A 72 -4.61 -3.81 -8.86
CA ASP A 72 -3.54 -3.57 -9.82
C ASP A 72 -2.18 -4.12 -9.32
N ALA A 73 -1.92 -4.02 -8.00
CA ALA A 73 -0.72 -4.56 -7.39
C ALA A 73 -0.71 -6.10 -7.35
N TYR A 74 -1.87 -6.76 -7.17
CA TYR A 74 -1.99 -8.21 -7.31
C TYR A 74 -1.76 -8.67 -8.75
N ASP A 75 -2.39 -8.01 -9.73
CA ASP A 75 -2.19 -8.31 -11.15
C ASP A 75 -0.72 -8.14 -11.58
N ALA A 76 -0.04 -7.13 -11.01
CA ALA A 76 1.39 -6.94 -11.21
C ALA A 76 2.21 -8.04 -10.53
N PHE A 77 1.82 -8.48 -9.32
CA PHE A 77 2.52 -9.53 -8.60
C PHE A 77 2.49 -10.87 -9.35
N GLU A 78 1.35 -11.23 -9.94
CA GLU A 78 1.25 -12.43 -10.78
C GLU A 78 2.26 -12.42 -11.94
N LYS A 79 2.53 -11.24 -12.51
CA LYS A 79 3.51 -11.06 -13.59
C LYS A 79 4.96 -11.05 -13.10
N MET A 80 5.20 -10.78 -11.82
CA MET A 80 6.55 -10.72 -11.25
C MET A 80 7.33 -12.05 -11.40
N GLY A 81 6.64 -13.19 -11.49
CA GLY A 81 7.26 -14.49 -11.74
C GLY A 81 8.04 -14.57 -13.06
N SER A 82 7.62 -13.80 -14.07
CA SER A 82 8.26 -13.75 -15.41
C SER A 82 9.36 -12.68 -15.51
N ILE A 83 9.47 -11.78 -14.52
CA ILE A 83 10.44 -10.69 -14.52
C ILE A 83 11.77 -11.17 -13.96
N THR A 84 12.86 -10.95 -14.67
CA THR A 84 14.21 -11.31 -14.25
C THR A 84 14.78 -10.33 -13.22
N ASN A 85 15.74 -10.78 -12.42
CA ASN A 85 16.47 -9.90 -11.49
C ASN A 85 17.22 -8.78 -12.23
N GLN A 86 17.68 -9.03 -13.47
CA GLN A 86 18.32 -8.02 -14.31
C GLN A 86 17.33 -6.92 -14.72
N GLN A 87 16.10 -7.28 -15.08
CA GLN A 87 15.07 -6.29 -15.41
C GLN A 87 14.73 -5.40 -14.20
N ILE A 88 14.68 -5.98 -13.01
CA ILE A 88 14.48 -5.20 -11.78
C ILE A 88 15.66 -4.25 -11.53
N SER A 89 16.90 -4.73 -11.74
CA SER A 89 18.09 -3.86 -11.61
C SER A 89 18.09 -2.73 -12.64
N ASN A 90 17.70 -3.03 -13.88
CA ASN A 90 17.56 -2.02 -14.95
C ASN A 90 16.49 -0.96 -14.61
N PHE A 91 15.37 -1.38 -13.99
CA PHE A 91 14.35 -0.44 -13.51
C PHE A 91 14.95 0.60 -12.54
N TYR A 92 15.72 0.15 -11.54
CA TYR A 92 16.37 1.09 -10.60
C TYR A 92 17.37 2.02 -11.28
N ASP A 93 18.12 1.51 -12.26
CA ASP A 93 19.10 2.32 -13.00
C ASP A 93 18.42 3.41 -13.82
N ILE A 94 17.40 3.03 -14.61
CA ILE A 94 16.62 3.97 -15.42
C ILE A 94 15.90 4.99 -14.54
N PHE A 95 15.34 4.55 -13.40
CA PHE A 95 14.67 5.44 -12.47
C PHE A 95 15.66 6.47 -11.88
N ALA A 96 16.86 6.02 -11.46
CA ALA A 96 17.89 6.93 -10.97
C ALA A 96 18.32 7.93 -12.04
N GLN A 97 18.48 7.51 -13.31
CA GLN A 97 18.80 8.40 -14.44
C GLN A 97 17.73 9.47 -14.65
N HIS A 98 16.44 9.10 -14.64
CA HIS A 98 15.35 10.07 -14.74
C HIS A 98 15.36 11.10 -13.60
N LEU A 99 15.75 10.71 -12.38
CA LEU A 99 15.92 11.68 -11.29
C LEU A 99 17.17 12.58 -11.45
N GLU A 100 18.17 12.17 -12.23
CA GLU A 100 19.34 12.99 -12.57
C GLU A 100 19.08 13.98 -13.70
N GLU A 101 18.19 13.65 -14.62
CA GLU A 101 17.85 14.49 -15.76
C GLU A 101 16.95 15.66 -15.34
N GLU A 102 17.38 16.91 -15.64
CA GLU A 102 16.63 18.10 -15.24
C GLU A 102 15.21 18.13 -15.84
N HIS A 103 15.05 17.80 -17.12
CA HIS A 103 13.75 17.83 -17.78
C HIS A 103 12.74 16.81 -17.19
N SER A 104 13.24 15.67 -16.68
CA SER A 104 12.41 14.65 -16.01
C SER A 104 12.10 15.03 -14.57
N PHE A 105 13.00 15.75 -13.91
CA PHE A 105 12.88 16.14 -12.51
C PHE A 105 12.11 17.43 -12.28
N GLU A 106 12.17 18.39 -13.22
CA GLU A 106 11.48 19.69 -13.13
C GLU A 106 9.97 19.58 -12.82
N PRO A 107 9.17 18.71 -13.46
CA PRO A 107 7.76 18.53 -13.10
C PRO A 107 7.52 18.11 -11.65
N ILE A 108 8.46 17.32 -11.08
CA ILE A 108 8.40 16.88 -9.68
C ILE A 108 8.64 18.08 -8.74
N ILE A 109 9.63 18.93 -9.05
CA ILE A 109 9.88 20.16 -8.29
C ILE A 109 8.66 21.07 -8.30
N LEU A 110 8.11 21.37 -9.48
CA LEU A 110 6.94 22.24 -9.62
C LEU A 110 5.70 21.73 -8.89
N THR A 111 5.53 20.41 -8.84
CA THR A 111 4.44 19.79 -8.07
C THR A 111 4.69 19.90 -6.57
N ASN A 112 5.94 19.64 -6.14
CA ASN A 112 6.32 19.76 -4.74
C ASN A 112 6.16 21.18 -4.20
N GLU A 113 6.50 22.20 -4.98
CA GLU A 113 6.31 23.62 -4.61
C GLU A 113 4.82 23.92 -4.32
N LYS A 114 3.89 23.39 -5.14
CA LYS A 114 2.45 23.51 -4.91
C LYS A 114 2.01 22.82 -3.62
N ASP A 115 2.56 21.64 -3.32
CA ASP A 115 2.24 20.91 -2.10
C ASP A 115 2.75 21.63 -0.85
N VAL A 116 3.95 22.23 -0.93
CA VAL A 116 4.51 23.06 0.14
C VAL A 116 3.65 24.31 0.38
N LEU A 117 3.20 24.97 -0.67
CA LEU A 117 2.29 26.12 -0.55
C LEU A 117 0.97 25.74 0.13
N ARG A 118 0.30 24.68 -0.32
CA ARG A 118 -0.94 24.18 0.31
C ARG A 118 -0.74 23.82 1.78
N ALA A 119 0.39 23.21 2.13
CA ALA A 119 0.70 22.87 3.51
C ALA A 119 0.85 24.13 4.37
N ARG A 120 1.54 25.17 3.89
CA ARG A 120 1.68 26.47 4.56
C ARG A 120 0.33 27.15 4.77
N GLU A 121 -0.49 27.22 3.72
CA GLU A 121 -1.84 27.79 3.80
C GLU A 121 -2.73 27.06 4.81
N SER A 122 -2.51 25.77 4.98
CA SER A 122 -3.22 24.91 5.95
C SER A 122 -2.58 24.91 7.35
N GLY A 123 -1.53 25.72 7.61
CA GLY A 123 -0.84 25.77 8.89
C GLY A 123 -0.07 24.48 9.24
N LYS A 124 0.27 23.65 8.25
CA LYS A 124 1.00 22.38 8.47
C LYS A 124 2.51 22.60 8.37
N PRO A 125 3.33 21.82 9.12
CA PRO A 125 4.77 21.82 8.97
C PRO A 125 5.21 21.47 7.54
N THR A 126 6.22 22.18 7.01
CA THR A 126 6.70 22.00 5.63
C THR A 126 8.12 21.49 5.51
N GLU A 127 8.85 21.40 6.62
CA GLU A 127 10.29 21.06 6.61
C GLU A 127 10.60 19.72 5.93
N ARG A 128 9.71 18.74 6.11
CA ARG A 128 9.84 17.41 5.51
C ARG A 128 9.27 17.31 4.10
N LEU A 129 8.47 18.31 3.70
CA LEU A 129 7.86 18.34 2.36
C LEU A 129 8.78 18.95 1.31
N ILE A 130 9.73 19.81 1.72
CA ILE A 130 10.59 20.52 0.79
C ILE A 130 11.56 19.54 0.12
N LEU A 131 11.44 19.44 -1.20
CA LEU A 131 12.34 18.66 -2.04
C LEU A 131 13.65 19.42 -2.25
N SER A 132 14.67 19.07 -1.46
CA SER A 132 15.99 19.66 -1.56
C SER A 132 16.89 18.90 -2.53
N GLN A 133 17.95 19.56 -3.02
CA GLN A 133 18.98 18.89 -3.84
C GLN A 133 19.65 17.73 -3.09
N LYS A 134 19.82 17.85 -1.77
CA LYS A 134 20.31 16.76 -0.93
C LYS A 134 19.39 15.55 -1.00
N MET A 135 18.07 15.77 -0.85
CA MET A 135 17.07 14.70 -0.93
C MET A 135 17.05 14.04 -2.31
N ARG A 136 17.15 14.83 -3.41
CA ARG A 136 17.31 14.30 -4.77
C ARG A 136 18.51 13.35 -4.86
N THR A 137 19.66 13.78 -4.37
CA THR A 137 20.88 12.96 -4.37
C THR A 137 20.70 11.67 -3.54
N GLU A 138 20.06 11.78 -2.37
CA GLU A 138 19.78 10.61 -1.52
C GLU A 138 18.84 9.60 -2.19
N MET A 139 17.80 10.05 -2.89
CA MET A 139 16.92 9.18 -3.68
C MET A 139 17.68 8.45 -4.79
N ILE A 140 18.51 9.15 -5.56
CA ILE A 140 19.34 8.58 -6.61
C ILE A 140 20.28 7.51 -6.06
N ASN A 141 20.96 7.83 -4.95
CA ASN A 141 21.87 6.89 -4.30
C ASN A 141 21.13 5.69 -3.72
N GLY A 142 19.95 5.87 -3.14
CA GLY A 142 19.10 4.79 -2.65
C GLY A 142 18.66 3.83 -3.75
N LEU A 143 18.24 4.35 -4.89
CA LEU A 143 17.89 3.53 -6.07
C LEU A 143 19.09 2.75 -6.61
N ARG A 144 20.27 3.37 -6.66
CA ARG A 144 21.52 2.68 -7.06
C ARG A 144 21.93 1.62 -6.05
N MET A 145 21.75 1.87 -4.76
CA MET A 145 21.96 0.86 -3.72
C MET A 145 21.04 -0.35 -3.91
N TRP A 146 19.75 -0.12 -4.22
CA TRP A 146 18.83 -1.22 -4.56
C TRP A 146 19.26 -1.93 -5.84
N ARG A 147 19.68 -1.23 -6.90
CA ARG A 147 20.22 -1.83 -8.13
C ARG A 147 21.35 -2.81 -7.82
N ASP A 148 22.32 -2.39 -7.01
CA ASP A 148 23.55 -3.11 -6.73
C ASP A 148 23.40 -4.19 -5.63
N SER A 149 22.31 -4.13 -4.86
CA SER A 149 22.06 -5.13 -3.82
C SER A 149 21.82 -6.52 -4.42
N LYS A 150 22.25 -7.55 -3.69
CA LYS A 150 22.06 -8.93 -4.10
C LYS A 150 20.57 -9.28 -4.12
N ALA A 151 20.09 -9.80 -5.25
CA ALA A 151 18.74 -10.34 -5.33
C ALA A 151 18.69 -11.69 -4.59
N VAL A 152 17.75 -11.81 -3.66
CA VAL A 152 17.54 -13.06 -2.91
C VAL A 152 16.41 -13.90 -3.52
N ARG A 153 15.53 -13.29 -4.32
CA ARG A 153 14.41 -13.98 -4.97
C ARG A 153 14.88 -15.14 -5.83
N GLY A 154 14.24 -16.30 -5.67
CA GLY A 154 14.56 -17.53 -6.39
C GLY A 154 15.82 -18.24 -5.90
N GLN A 155 16.50 -17.75 -4.84
CA GLN A 155 17.62 -18.47 -4.24
C GLN A 155 17.11 -19.68 -3.47
N VAL A 156 17.79 -20.83 -3.68
CA VAL A 156 17.55 -22.04 -2.90
C VAL A 156 18.14 -21.85 -1.51
N ILE A 157 17.34 -22.06 -0.48
CA ILE A 157 17.72 -22.02 0.94
C ILE A 157 18.21 -23.40 1.36
N GLU A 158 17.43 -24.43 0.99
CA GLU A 158 17.67 -25.82 1.36
C GLU A 158 17.18 -26.74 0.25
N THR A 159 17.87 -27.86 0.05
CA THR A 159 17.46 -28.95 -0.85
C THR A 159 17.41 -30.26 -0.07
N ILE A 160 16.27 -30.95 -0.16
CA ILE A 160 16.09 -32.29 0.42
C ILE A 160 15.98 -33.28 -0.74
N GLU A 161 16.94 -34.23 -0.78
CA GLU A 161 17.03 -35.27 -1.81
C GLU A 161 16.21 -36.50 -1.40
N HIS A 162 15.45 -37.05 -2.35
CA HIS A 162 14.74 -38.32 -2.23
C HIS A 162 15.01 -39.21 -3.47
N PRO A 163 14.84 -40.51 -3.39
CA PRO A 163 14.98 -41.39 -4.56
C PRO A 163 14.00 -40.98 -5.67
N GLY A 164 14.53 -40.40 -6.79
CA GLY A 164 13.79 -40.03 -7.95
C GLY A 164 13.15 -38.62 -7.92
N TRP A 165 13.26 -37.85 -6.83
CA TRP A 165 12.76 -36.47 -6.72
C TRP A 165 13.51 -35.67 -5.65
N LYS A 166 13.38 -34.33 -5.71
CA LYS A 166 13.92 -33.43 -4.70
C LYS A 166 12.91 -32.34 -4.34
N VAL A 167 13.04 -31.79 -3.14
CA VAL A 167 12.32 -30.60 -2.68
C VAL A 167 13.30 -29.47 -2.45
N GLU A 168 13.03 -28.32 -2.98
CA GLU A 168 13.83 -27.13 -2.75
C GLU A 168 13.00 -26.06 -2.03
N GLN A 169 13.49 -25.56 -0.91
CA GLN A 169 12.97 -24.36 -0.27
C GLN A 169 13.61 -23.15 -0.94
N ILE A 170 12.79 -22.27 -1.49
CA ILE A 170 13.26 -21.08 -2.20
C ILE A 170 12.73 -19.78 -1.58
N HIS A 171 13.49 -18.70 -1.69
CA HIS A 171 12.99 -17.37 -1.41
C HIS A 171 11.97 -16.94 -2.47
N SER A 172 10.77 -16.53 -2.03
CA SER A 172 9.71 -16.02 -2.89
C SER A 172 9.15 -14.71 -2.35
N GLY A 173 8.55 -13.90 -3.23
CA GLY A 173 7.79 -12.72 -2.83
C GLY A 173 6.54 -13.10 -2.02
N LEU A 174 6.15 -12.24 -1.08
CA LEU A 174 4.95 -12.42 -0.25
C LEU A 174 3.67 -11.97 -0.97
N GLY A 175 3.79 -11.05 -1.93
CA GLY A 175 2.66 -10.42 -2.62
C GLY A 175 2.74 -8.90 -2.63
N PRO A 176 1.60 -8.22 -2.81
CA PRO A 176 1.51 -6.78 -2.63
C PRO A 176 1.82 -6.35 -1.19
N VAL A 177 2.69 -5.34 -1.05
CA VAL A 177 3.08 -4.75 0.23
C VAL A 177 2.46 -3.37 0.33
N GLY A 178 1.69 -3.10 1.38
CA GLY A 178 1.15 -1.77 1.67
C GLY A 178 2.13 -0.96 2.50
N PHE A 179 2.44 0.26 2.06
CA PHE A 179 3.21 1.24 2.83
C PHE A 179 2.35 2.42 3.22
N VAL A 180 2.47 2.85 4.48
CA VAL A 180 1.89 4.09 4.97
C VAL A 180 3.04 5.01 5.38
N PHE A 181 3.16 6.15 4.71
CA PHE A 181 4.22 7.12 4.93
C PHE A 181 3.67 8.44 5.46
N GLU A 182 4.54 9.20 6.11
CA GLU A 182 4.36 10.64 6.23
C GLU A 182 4.45 11.28 4.84
N GLY A 183 3.76 12.41 4.64
CA GLY A 183 3.89 13.19 3.40
C GLY A 183 5.31 13.76 3.26
N ARG A 184 6.15 13.09 2.46
CA ARG A 184 7.51 13.52 2.12
C ARG A 184 7.87 13.07 0.69
N PRO A 185 8.71 13.82 -0.05
CA PRO A 185 8.94 13.56 -1.47
C PRO A 185 9.69 12.27 -1.80
N ASN A 186 10.49 11.72 -0.89
CA ASN A 186 11.35 10.57 -1.16
C ASN A 186 10.68 9.20 -0.95
N VAL A 187 9.43 9.16 -0.49
CA VAL A 187 8.73 7.88 -0.17
C VAL A 187 8.61 6.93 -1.36
N PHE A 188 8.47 7.44 -2.58
CA PHE A 188 8.35 6.60 -3.76
C PHE A 188 9.66 5.85 -4.07
N ALA A 189 10.82 6.45 -3.81
CA ALA A 189 12.10 5.75 -3.94
C ALA A 189 12.25 4.64 -2.89
N ASP A 190 11.85 4.92 -1.64
CA ASP A 190 11.88 3.95 -0.54
C ASP A 190 10.91 2.78 -0.83
N ALA A 191 9.69 3.08 -1.29
CA ALA A 191 8.65 2.07 -1.55
C ALA A 191 9.06 1.05 -2.63
N THR A 192 9.87 1.45 -3.62
CA THR A 192 10.30 0.54 -4.69
C THR A 192 11.23 -0.57 -4.22
N GLY A 193 11.82 -0.46 -3.02
CA GLY A 193 12.75 -1.47 -2.49
C GLY A 193 12.16 -2.88 -2.41
N VAL A 194 10.84 -3.00 -2.26
CA VAL A 194 10.16 -4.31 -2.22
C VAL A 194 10.27 -5.11 -3.52
N LEU A 195 10.48 -4.45 -4.66
CA LEU A 195 10.64 -5.12 -5.96
C LEU A 195 11.85 -6.05 -5.98
N LYS A 196 12.90 -5.72 -5.22
CA LYS A 196 14.14 -6.53 -5.17
C LYS A 196 13.92 -7.91 -4.57
N THR A 197 12.89 -8.06 -3.74
CA THR A 197 12.49 -9.34 -3.15
C THR A 197 11.34 -10.01 -3.90
N GLY A 198 10.91 -9.45 -5.04
CA GLY A 198 9.86 -10.01 -5.89
C GLY A 198 8.43 -9.68 -5.43
N ASN A 199 8.27 -8.63 -4.64
CA ASN A 199 6.98 -8.12 -4.21
C ASN A 199 6.51 -6.97 -5.12
N THR A 200 5.24 -6.59 -5.01
CA THR A 200 4.69 -5.35 -5.54
C THR A 200 4.29 -4.42 -4.41
N VAL A 201 3.94 -3.18 -4.70
CA VAL A 201 3.71 -2.16 -3.67
C VAL A 201 2.47 -1.32 -3.96
N VAL A 202 1.77 -0.95 -2.88
CA VAL A 202 0.75 0.11 -2.85
C VAL A 202 1.18 1.13 -1.79
N PHE A 203 1.22 2.43 -2.12
CA PHE A 203 1.60 3.54 -1.22
C PHE A 203 0.90 4.85 -1.56
#